data_d317f98c25e75fd7c9771e099345ab4f
#
_entry.id   d317f98c25e75fd7c9771e099345ab4f
#
_cell.length_a   1.000
_cell.length_b   1.000
_cell.length_c   1.000
_cell.angle_alpha   90.00
_cell.angle_beta   90.00
_cell.angle_gamma   90.00
#
_symmetry.space_group_name_H-M   'P 1'
#
loop_
_entity.id
_entity.type
_entity.pdbx_description
1 polymer ?
#
loop_
_entity_poly.entity_id
_entity_poly.type
_entity_poly.pdbx_seq_one_letter_code
_entity_poly.pdbx_strand_id
1 'polypeptide(L)'
;IDSLGISGAPDAACFHDEGAYTLGHIAQRHVPLHIPNLCRLGIANLRCLPQLPMVQEPLGCYARLLEVSASKDTMSGHWEMMGLHITTPFQTFTDTGFPKELLDALSARCDHRRIIGNKAASGTEILDELAEQEIQNGDLIVYTSADSVLQICGNEETMGLDTLYRYCEAARELTMKEEWRVGRVIARPYTGTKKGEFV
;
A
#
# COMPACT_ATOMS: atom_id res chain seq x y z
N ILE A 1 14.08 -0.31 7.55
CA ILE A 1 13.95 -0.37 6.07
C ILE A 1 12.59 -0.94 5.80
N ASP A 2 11.75 -0.17 5.16
CA ASP A 2 10.43 -0.61 4.77
C ASP A 2 10.50 -1.67 3.65
N SER A 3 9.53 -2.60 3.65
CA SER A 3 9.37 -3.64 2.62
C SER A 3 10.55 -4.60 2.44
N LEU A 4 11.49 -4.66 3.38
CA LEU A 4 12.62 -5.60 3.32
C LEU A 4 12.26 -6.92 4.02
N GLY A 5 11.54 -7.79 3.33
CA GLY A 5 11.24 -9.14 3.82
C GLY A 5 12.47 -10.05 3.80
N ILE A 6 12.74 -10.74 4.94
CA ILE A 6 13.86 -11.67 5.09
C ILE A 6 13.38 -13.12 5.05
N SER A 7 12.08 -13.36 5.19
CA SER A 7 11.43 -14.67 5.08
C SER A 7 9.93 -14.49 4.89
N GLY A 8 9.23 -15.50 4.39
CA GLY A 8 7.78 -15.55 4.45
C GLY A 8 7.29 -15.79 5.88
N ALA A 9 6.11 -15.23 6.20
CA ALA A 9 5.42 -15.51 7.45
C ALA A 9 4.90 -16.97 7.48
N PRO A 10 4.68 -17.56 8.66
CA PRO A 10 4.14 -18.93 8.77
C PRO A 10 2.77 -19.10 8.11
N ASP A 11 1.97 -18.05 8.04
CA ASP A 11 0.62 -17.97 7.46
C ASP A 11 0.61 -17.43 6.01
N ALA A 12 1.77 -17.30 5.37
CA ALA A 12 1.91 -16.77 4.02
C ALA A 12 0.98 -17.45 3.00
N ALA A 13 0.72 -18.76 3.15
CA ALA A 13 -0.20 -19.50 2.30
C ALA A 13 -1.65 -18.96 2.38
N CYS A 14 -2.09 -18.46 3.53
CA CYS A 14 -3.41 -17.88 3.71
C CYS A 14 -3.60 -16.57 2.90
N PHE A 15 -2.49 -15.95 2.51
CA PHE A 15 -2.45 -14.68 1.81
C PHE A 15 -1.86 -14.76 0.39
N HIS A 16 -1.68 -15.98 -0.14
CA HIS A 16 -1.04 -16.22 -1.44
C HIS A 16 0.37 -15.58 -1.56
N ASP A 17 1.13 -15.59 -0.45
CA ASP A 17 2.43 -14.90 -0.34
C ASP A 17 3.57 -15.90 -0.09
N GLU A 18 3.34 -17.14 -0.46
CA GLU A 18 4.32 -18.23 -0.36
C GLU A 18 5.57 -17.90 -1.18
N GLY A 19 6.72 -18.11 -0.59
CA GLY A 19 7.99 -17.81 -1.24
C GLY A 19 8.45 -16.36 -1.16
N ALA A 20 7.70 -15.47 -0.49
CA ALA A 20 8.12 -14.09 -0.25
C ALA A 20 9.46 -14.03 0.47
N TYR A 21 10.47 -13.44 -0.16
CA TYR A 21 11.84 -13.35 0.35
C TYR A 21 12.63 -12.24 -0.36
N THR A 22 12.25 -11.00 -0.13
CA THR A 22 12.79 -9.83 -0.83
C THR A 22 14.32 -9.76 -0.78
N LEU A 23 14.92 -9.85 0.42
CA LEU A 23 16.37 -9.78 0.57
C LEU A 23 17.08 -10.93 -0.17
N GLY A 24 16.55 -12.14 -0.09
CA GLY A 24 17.13 -13.30 -0.78
C GLY A 24 17.07 -13.18 -2.30
N HIS A 25 15.95 -12.73 -2.84
CA HIS A 25 15.79 -12.53 -4.28
C HIS A 25 16.69 -11.40 -4.80
N ILE A 26 16.85 -10.31 -4.03
CA ILE A 26 17.81 -9.25 -4.37
C ILE A 26 19.24 -9.81 -4.37
N ALA A 27 19.63 -10.53 -3.33
CA ALA A 27 20.97 -11.09 -3.21
C ALA A 27 21.30 -12.11 -4.32
N GLN A 28 20.31 -12.82 -4.84
CA GLN A 28 20.48 -13.74 -5.97
C GLN A 28 20.66 -13.02 -7.31
N ARG A 29 20.00 -11.88 -7.50
CA ARG A 29 20.02 -11.12 -8.76
C ARG A 29 21.16 -10.12 -8.85
N HIS A 30 21.61 -9.59 -7.71
CA HIS A 30 22.67 -8.59 -7.61
C HIS A 30 23.89 -9.16 -6.88
N VAL A 31 24.75 -9.82 -7.61
CA VAL A 31 25.97 -10.44 -7.04
C VAL A 31 27.20 -9.65 -7.53
N PRO A 32 28.05 -9.15 -6.62
CA PRO A 32 27.92 -9.18 -5.15
C PRO A 32 26.96 -8.08 -4.65
N LEU A 33 26.08 -8.44 -3.71
CA LEU A 33 25.27 -7.46 -2.99
C LEU A 33 26.14 -6.80 -1.89
N HIS A 34 26.38 -5.51 -2.01
CA HIS A 34 27.27 -4.77 -1.11
C HIS A 34 26.49 -3.99 -0.04
N ILE A 35 26.22 -4.60 1.10
CA ILE A 35 25.50 -4.01 2.25
C ILE A 35 26.30 -4.22 3.56
N PRO A 36 27.55 -3.74 3.65
CA PRO A 36 28.47 -4.10 4.75
C PRO A 36 27.94 -3.64 6.12
N ASN A 37 27.28 -2.49 6.21
CA ASN A 37 26.76 -1.99 7.48
C ASN A 37 25.61 -2.86 8.02
N LEU A 38 24.71 -3.30 7.16
CA LEU A 38 23.63 -4.21 7.57
C LEU A 38 24.18 -5.59 7.96
N CYS A 39 25.22 -6.09 7.27
CA CYS A 39 25.90 -7.32 7.66
C CYS A 39 26.55 -7.17 9.04
N ARG A 40 27.24 -6.06 9.31
CA ARG A 40 27.84 -5.77 10.66
C ARG A 40 26.78 -5.66 11.75
N LEU A 41 25.56 -5.25 11.44
CA LEU A 41 24.43 -5.24 12.38
C LEU A 41 23.78 -6.62 12.56
N GLY A 42 24.15 -7.62 11.77
CA GLY A 42 23.70 -9.00 11.91
C GLY A 42 22.54 -9.41 10.99
N ILE A 43 22.25 -8.67 9.91
CA ILE A 43 21.13 -9.00 9.01
C ILE A 43 21.26 -10.42 8.41
N ALA A 44 22.48 -10.83 8.03
CA ALA A 44 22.75 -12.16 7.49
C ALA A 44 22.63 -13.29 8.54
N ASN A 45 22.65 -12.95 9.83
CA ASN A 45 22.48 -13.93 10.91
C ASN A 45 20.99 -14.29 11.13
N LEU A 46 20.06 -13.46 10.65
CA LEU A 46 18.61 -13.77 10.70
C LEU A 46 18.25 -14.96 9.79
N ARG A 47 18.90 -15.04 8.64
CA ARG A 47 18.79 -16.14 7.69
C ARG A 47 20.08 -16.21 6.87
N CYS A 48 20.68 -17.40 6.82
CA CYS A 48 21.89 -17.62 6.03
C CYS A 48 21.62 -17.34 4.55
N LEU A 49 22.41 -16.44 3.99
CA LEU A 49 22.46 -16.10 2.57
C LEU A 49 23.88 -16.34 2.08
N PRO A 50 24.11 -17.23 1.11
CA PRO A 50 25.47 -17.53 0.61
C PRO A 50 26.24 -16.30 0.12
N GLN A 51 25.50 -15.26 -0.30
CA GLN A 51 26.05 -14.02 -0.86
C GLN A 51 26.40 -12.97 0.20
N LEU A 52 25.98 -13.16 1.45
CA LEU A 52 26.19 -12.20 2.53
C LEU A 52 26.93 -12.86 3.71
N PRO A 53 27.98 -12.19 4.24
CA PRO A 53 28.73 -12.75 5.36
C PRO A 53 27.92 -12.67 6.66
N MET A 54 27.81 -13.79 7.35
CA MET A 54 27.40 -13.79 8.76
C MET A 54 28.53 -13.23 9.64
N VAL A 55 28.17 -12.62 10.75
CA VAL A 55 29.13 -12.08 11.73
C VAL A 55 28.94 -12.78 13.07
N GLN A 56 30.06 -13.12 13.74
CA GLN A 56 30.01 -13.77 15.06
C GLN A 56 29.61 -12.79 16.16
N GLU A 57 30.09 -11.55 16.06
CA GLU A 57 29.83 -10.48 17.02
C GLU A 57 29.19 -9.30 16.30
N PRO A 58 27.86 -9.30 16.12
CA PRO A 58 27.17 -8.19 15.49
C PRO A 58 27.19 -6.92 16.36
N LEU A 59 27.27 -5.78 15.71
CA LEU A 59 27.24 -4.48 16.39
C LEU A 59 25.86 -4.07 16.91
N GLY A 60 24.82 -4.81 16.56
CA GLY A 60 23.44 -4.55 16.99
C GLY A 60 22.74 -5.82 17.43
N CYS A 61 21.57 -5.65 18.01
CA CYS A 61 20.66 -6.75 18.28
C CYS A 61 19.81 -7.02 17.03
N TYR A 62 19.59 -8.28 16.74
CA TYR A 62 18.67 -8.72 15.70
C TYR A 62 17.73 -9.79 16.24
N ALA A 63 16.50 -9.77 15.78
CA ALA A 63 15.47 -10.72 16.16
C ALA A 63 14.51 -10.98 15.01
N ARG A 64 13.86 -12.13 15.07
CA ARG A 64 12.69 -12.42 14.22
C ARG A 64 11.44 -12.17 15.06
N LEU A 65 10.55 -11.33 14.54
CA LEU A 65 9.26 -11.08 15.15
C LEU A 65 8.20 -11.84 14.36
N LEU A 66 7.26 -12.43 15.07
CA LEU A 66 6.10 -13.07 14.49
C LEU A 66 4.92 -12.12 14.67
N GLU A 67 4.30 -11.74 13.58
CA GLU A 67 3.05 -10.99 13.61
C GLU A 67 1.92 -11.88 14.15
N VAL A 68 1.13 -11.35 15.07
CA VAL A 68 -0.03 -12.03 15.67
C VAL A 68 -1.35 -11.39 15.27
N SER A 69 -1.32 -10.21 14.64
CA SER A 69 -2.51 -9.56 14.09
C SER A 69 -3.06 -10.35 12.91
N ALA A 70 -4.38 -10.49 12.86
CA ALA A 70 -5.07 -11.29 11.84
C ALA A 70 -5.28 -10.50 10.54
N SER A 71 -4.21 -9.89 9.98
CA SER A 71 -4.33 -9.03 8.81
C SER A 71 -3.05 -9.01 8.00
N LYS A 72 -3.16 -9.00 6.69
CA LYS A 72 -2.06 -8.68 5.77
C LYS A 72 -2.20 -7.25 5.29
N ASP A 73 -1.83 -6.31 6.12
CA ASP A 73 -1.92 -4.89 5.80
C ASP A 73 -0.77 -4.13 6.47
N THR A 74 -0.14 -3.23 5.72
CA THR A 74 0.99 -2.42 6.21
C THR A 74 0.65 -1.68 7.51
N MET A 75 -0.57 -1.17 7.65
CA MET A 75 -0.98 -0.48 8.88
C MET A 75 -1.04 -1.42 10.08
N SER A 76 -1.60 -2.61 9.92
CA SER A 76 -1.70 -3.59 11.00
C SER A 76 -0.33 -3.98 11.52
N GLY A 77 0.63 -4.25 10.62
CA GLY A 77 2.01 -4.54 11.01
C GLY A 77 2.70 -3.38 11.73
N HIS A 78 2.52 -2.14 11.25
CA HIS A 78 3.09 -0.96 11.93
C HIS A 78 2.46 -0.73 13.31
N TRP A 79 1.15 -0.90 13.43
CA TRP A 79 0.46 -0.76 14.72
C TRP A 79 0.86 -1.84 15.71
N GLU A 80 1.04 -3.08 15.24
CA GLU A 80 1.51 -4.16 16.09
C GLU A 80 2.94 -3.92 16.59
N MET A 81 3.84 -3.42 15.76
CA MET A 81 5.17 -2.99 16.20
C MET A 81 5.12 -1.89 17.28
N MET A 82 4.06 -1.09 17.31
CA MET A 82 3.79 -0.09 18.33
C MET A 82 2.96 -0.60 19.51
N GLY A 83 2.68 -1.90 19.57
CA GLY A 83 1.97 -2.56 20.67
C GLY A 83 0.46 -2.65 20.51
N LEU A 84 -0.10 -2.30 19.35
CA LEU A 84 -1.53 -2.42 19.08
C LEU A 84 -1.84 -3.68 18.28
N HIS A 85 -2.41 -4.68 18.94
CA HIS A 85 -2.84 -5.92 18.30
C HIS A 85 -4.19 -5.75 17.60
N ILE A 86 -4.25 -6.04 16.31
CA ILE A 86 -5.45 -5.96 15.49
C ILE A 86 -6.13 -7.33 15.44
N THR A 87 -7.26 -7.45 16.12
CA THR A 87 -8.04 -8.70 16.20
C THR A 87 -9.09 -8.82 15.08
N THR A 88 -9.54 -7.69 14.54
CA THR A 88 -10.51 -7.64 13.44
C THR A 88 -9.82 -7.00 12.24
N PRO A 89 -9.51 -7.78 11.19
CA PRO A 89 -8.83 -7.27 10.01
C PRO A 89 -9.65 -6.20 9.30
N PHE A 90 -8.95 -5.28 8.66
CA PHE A 90 -9.58 -4.35 7.73
C PHE A 90 -10.03 -5.10 6.46
N GLN A 91 -11.05 -4.58 5.80
CA GLN A 91 -11.52 -5.14 4.53
C GLN A 91 -10.57 -4.74 3.39
N THR A 92 -10.32 -5.67 2.47
CA THR A 92 -9.60 -5.42 1.23
C THR A 92 -10.56 -5.54 0.05
N PHE A 93 -10.36 -4.73 -0.95
CA PHE A 93 -11.19 -4.69 -2.16
C PHE A 93 -10.36 -4.93 -3.42
N THR A 94 -9.23 -5.62 -3.27
CA THR A 94 -8.26 -5.88 -4.35
C THR A 94 -8.87 -6.63 -5.53
N ASP A 95 -9.65 -7.67 -5.23
CA ASP A 95 -10.20 -8.56 -6.26
C ASP A 95 -11.54 -8.08 -6.84
N THR A 96 -12.30 -7.31 -6.06
CA THR A 96 -13.69 -6.95 -6.40
C THR A 96 -13.88 -5.48 -6.77
N GLY A 97 -12.94 -4.62 -6.39
CA GLY A 97 -13.19 -3.20 -6.28
C GLY A 97 -14.19 -2.90 -5.15
N PHE A 98 -14.46 -1.63 -4.92
CA PHE A 98 -15.40 -1.18 -3.89
C PHE A 98 -16.84 -1.46 -4.30
N PRO A 99 -17.73 -1.80 -3.33
CA PRO A 99 -19.12 -2.02 -3.62
C PRO A 99 -19.83 -0.76 -4.13
N LYS A 100 -20.82 -0.95 -4.98
CA LYS A 100 -21.54 0.15 -5.64
C LYS A 100 -22.16 1.12 -4.64
N GLU A 101 -22.65 0.61 -3.53
CA GLU A 101 -23.27 1.40 -2.46
C GLU A 101 -22.29 2.40 -1.84
N LEU A 102 -21.03 1.98 -1.64
CA LEU A 102 -19.95 2.87 -1.17
C LEU A 102 -19.64 3.94 -2.22
N LEU A 103 -19.51 3.54 -3.48
CA LEU A 103 -19.20 4.48 -4.57
C LEU A 103 -20.33 5.51 -4.79
N ASP A 104 -21.57 5.08 -4.75
CA ASP A 104 -22.73 5.98 -4.87
C ASP A 104 -22.77 6.98 -3.69
N ALA A 105 -22.53 6.49 -2.45
CA ALA A 105 -22.47 7.35 -1.27
C ALA A 105 -21.29 8.34 -1.35
N LEU A 106 -20.14 7.90 -1.87
CA LEU A 106 -18.96 8.74 -2.06
C LEU A 106 -19.23 9.81 -3.14
N SER A 107 -19.75 9.42 -4.29
CA SER A 107 -20.11 10.34 -5.36
C SER A 107 -21.07 11.44 -4.88
N ALA A 108 -22.10 11.08 -4.10
CA ALA A 108 -23.04 12.04 -3.53
C ALA A 108 -22.38 13.10 -2.62
N ARG A 109 -21.25 12.76 -1.98
CA ARG A 109 -20.47 13.67 -1.14
C ARG A 109 -19.34 14.38 -1.87
N CYS A 110 -19.03 13.93 -3.09
CA CYS A 110 -17.98 14.46 -3.96
C CYS A 110 -18.58 15.17 -5.17
N ASP A 111 -19.50 16.10 -4.90
CA ASP A 111 -20.16 16.97 -5.89
C ASP A 111 -20.82 16.17 -7.05
N HIS A 112 -21.30 14.97 -6.74
CA HIS A 112 -21.90 14.03 -7.71
C HIS A 112 -20.97 13.68 -8.89
N ARG A 113 -19.66 13.75 -8.69
CA ARG A 113 -18.70 13.32 -9.72
C ARG A 113 -18.85 11.85 -10.03
N ARG A 114 -18.76 11.50 -11.30
CA ARG A 114 -18.75 10.11 -11.74
C ARG A 114 -17.45 9.47 -11.31
N ILE A 115 -17.55 8.36 -10.56
CA ILE A 115 -16.38 7.60 -10.12
C ILE A 115 -15.93 6.68 -11.24
N ILE A 116 -14.63 6.71 -11.51
CA ILE A 116 -13.93 5.84 -12.47
C ILE A 116 -12.76 5.13 -11.79
N GLY A 117 -12.30 4.04 -12.35
CA GLY A 117 -11.08 3.33 -11.92
C GLY A 117 -11.29 2.17 -10.97
N ASN A 118 -12.33 2.11 -10.19
CA ASN A 118 -12.71 1.11 -9.17
C ASN A 118 -12.09 -0.30 -9.33
N LYS A 119 -10.75 -0.38 -9.22
CA LYS A 119 -9.96 -1.62 -9.35
C LYS A 119 -8.65 -1.50 -8.58
N ALA A 120 -7.95 -2.62 -8.42
CA ALA A 120 -6.58 -2.61 -7.92
C ALA A 120 -5.62 -2.13 -9.03
N ALA A 121 -4.77 -1.16 -8.71
CA ALA A 121 -3.76 -0.62 -9.63
C ALA A 121 -2.59 0.03 -8.87
N SER A 122 -1.48 0.26 -9.56
CA SER A 122 -0.46 1.20 -9.09
C SER A 122 -0.89 2.65 -9.40
N GLY A 123 -0.37 3.60 -8.63
CA GLY A 123 -0.71 5.01 -8.82
C GLY A 123 -0.28 5.57 -10.18
N THR A 124 0.82 5.11 -10.74
CA THR A 124 1.29 5.52 -12.06
C THR A 124 0.44 4.94 -13.18
N GLU A 125 0.12 3.65 -13.09
CA GLU A 125 -0.72 2.97 -14.10
C GLU A 125 -2.12 3.57 -14.17
N ILE A 126 -2.75 3.85 -13.01
CA ILE A 126 -4.10 4.40 -12.99
C ILE A 126 -4.16 5.82 -13.55
N LEU A 127 -3.12 6.63 -13.32
CA LEU A 127 -3.01 7.96 -13.91
C LEU A 127 -2.81 7.89 -15.42
N ASP A 128 -1.90 7.05 -15.90
CA ASP A 128 -1.67 6.86 -17.34
C ASP A 128 -2.92 6.38 -18.09
N GLU A 129 -3.82 5.69 -17.40
CA GLU A 129 -5.07 5.18 -17.99
C GLU A 129 -6.21 6.20 -17.94
N LEU A 130 -6.37 6.94 -16.84
CA LEU A 130 -7.62 7.66 -16.55
C LEU A 130 -7.46 9.16 -16.32
N ALA A 131 -6.25 9.70 -16.13
CA ALA A 131 -6.07 11.09 -15.76
C ALA A 131 -6.57 12.07 -16.84
N GLU A 132 -6.38 11.79 -18.13
CA GLU A 132 -6.93 12.63 -19.20
C GLU A 132 -8.46 12.69 -19.15
N GLN A 133 -9.11 11.56 -18.84
CA GLN A 133 -10.55 11.49 -18.69
C GLN A 133 -11.05 12.27 -17.46
N GLU A 134 -10.35 12.17 -16.32
CA GLU A 134 -10.64 12.98 -15.13
C GLU A 134 -10.60 14.47 -15.44
N ILE A 135 -9.53 14.93 -16.08
CA ILE A 135 -9.32 16.34 -16.44
C ILE A 135 -10.43 16.85 -17.39
N GLN A 136 -10.77 16.06 -18.40
CA GLN A 136 -11.71 16.45 -19.44
C GLN A 136 -13.17 16.48 -18.96
N ASN A 137 -13.56 15.50 -18.15
CA ASN A 137 -14.96 15.29 -17.78
C ASN A 137 -15.28 15.72 -16.35
N GLY A 138 -14.25 16.01 -15.52
CA GLY A 138 -14.44 16.25 -14.10
C GLY A 138 -14.79 14.97 -13.33
N ASP A 139 -14.43 13.81 -13.85
CA ASP A 139 -14.63 12.53 -13.17
C ASP A 139 -13.79 12.44 -11.86
N LEU A 140 -13.96 11.39 -11.08
CA LEU A 140 -13.21 11.14 -9.86
C LEU A 140 -12.55 9.76 -9.94
N ILE A 141 -11.22 9.71 -10.02
CA ILE A 141 -10.50 8.45 -9.99
C ILE A 141 -10.46 7.92 -8.56
N VAL A 142 -11.08 6.75 -8.34
CA VAL A 142 -11.06 6.02 -7.07
C VAL A 142 -10.54 4.61 -7.34
N TYR A 143 -9.52 4.18 -6.60
CA TYR A 143 -8.91 2.88 -6.81
C TYR A 143 -8.38 2.30 -5.50
N THR A 144 -7.96 1.04 -5.52
CA THR A 144 -7.34 0.34 -4.39
C THR A 144 -5.99 -0.25 -4.78
N SER A 145 -5.35 -0.93 -3.85
CA SER A 145 -4.14 -1.75 -4.07
C SER A 145 -4.29 -3.10 -3.36
N ALA A 146 -3.17 -3.79 -3.12
CA ALA A 146 -3.17 -5.02 -2.34
C ALA A 146 -3.48 -4.81 -0.85
N ASP A 147 -3.29 -3.59 -0.34
CA ASP A 147 -3.59 -3.21 1.04
C ASP A 147 -5.06 -2.82 1.22
N SER A 148 -5.49 -2.71 2.48
CA SER A 148 -6.80 -2.13 2.85
C SER A 148 -6.78 -0.61 2.70
N VAL A 149 -6.96 -0.12 1.49
CA VAL A 149 -6.82 1.31 1.17
C VAL A 149 -7.83 1.74 0.11
N LEU A 150 -8.40 2.94 0.31
CA LEU A 150 -9.12 3.68 -0.72
C LEU A 150 -8.26 4.87 -1.15
N GLN A 151 -7.96 4.97 -2.42
CA GLN A 151 -7.12 6.03 -2.98
C GLN A 151 -7.94 6.89 -3.94
N ILE A 152 -7.77 8.21 -3.83
CA ILE A 152 -8.43 9.20 -4.69
C ILE A 152 -7.36 10.01 -5.37
N CYS A 153 -7.36 10.04 -6.71
CA CYS A 153 -6.51 10.96 -7.47
C CYS A 153 -7.21 12.30 -7.65
N GLY A 154 -6.42 13.34 -7.81
CA GLY A 154 -6.91 14.67 -8.16
C GLY A 154 -5.83 15.52 -8.81
N ASN A 155 -6.10 16.03 -9.99
CA ASN A 155 -5.21 16.96 -10.67
C ASN A 155 -5.19 18.30 -9.92
N GLU A 156 -3.99 18.80 -9.60
CA GLU A 156 -3.82 20.02 -8.80
C GLU A 156 -4.37 21.27 -9.50
N GLU A 157 -4.33 21.32 -10.83
CA GLU A 157 -4.78 22.49 -11.60
C GLU A 157 -6.30 22.50 -11.82
N THR A 158 -6.92 21.32 -12.06
CA THR A 158 -8.33 21.23 -12.44
C THR A 158 -9.25 20.93 -11.25
N MET A 159 -8.80 20.15 -10.28
CA MET A 159 -9.55 19.83 -9.05
C MET A 159 -9.13 20.72 -7.88
N GLY A 160 -7.83 20.90 -7.70
CA GLY A 160 -7.24 21.59 -6.56
C GLY A 160 -7.10 20.71 -5.31
N LEU A 161 -6.09 20.99 -4.50
CA LEU A 161 -5.76 20.20 -3.31
C LEU A 161 -6.85 20.24 -2.24
N ASP A 162 -7.45 21.41 -2.00
CA ASP A 162 -8.52 21.56 -0.99
C ASP A 162 -9.73 20.69 -1.32
N THR A 163 -10.09 20.60 -2.60
CA THR A 163 -11.19 19.75 -3.07
C THR A 163 -10.84 18.27 -2.90
N LEU A 164 -9.63 17.89 -3.30
CA LEU A 164 -9.15 16.50 -3.14
C LEU A 164 -9.17 16.07 -1.67
N TYR A 165 -8.68 16.91 -0.76
CA TYR A 165 -8.66 16.61 0.68
C TYR A 165 -10.06 16.50 1.26
N ARG A 166 -10.97 17.41 0.88
CA ARG A 166 -12.39 17.33 1.26
C ARG A 166 -13.03 16.01 0.83
N TYR A 167 -12.72 15.53 -0.37
CA TYR A 167 -13.20 14.22 -0.87
C TYR A 167 -12.61 13.06 -0.09
N CYS A 168 -11.32 13.15 0.29
CA CYS A 168 -10.69 12.14 1.14
C CYS A 168 -11.29 12.11 2.55
N GLU A 169 -11.64 13.25 3.13
CA GLU A 169 -12.36 13.33 4.41
C GLU A 169 -13.73 12.66 4.32
N ALA A 170 -14.49 12.97 3.27
CA ALA A 170 -15.78 12.33 3.01
C ALA A 170 -15.66 10.81 2.83
N ALA A 171 -14.63 10.35 2.10
CA ALA A 171 -14.32 8.93 1.95
C ALA A 171 -13.95 8.29 3.30
N ARG A 172 -13.16 8.98 4.14
CA ARG A 172 -12.79 8.48 5.46
C ARG A 172 -14.00 8.30 6.37
N GLU A 173 -14.90 9.26 6.40
CA GLU A 173 -16.14 9.13 7.18
C GLU A 173 -16.99 7.93 6.76
N LEU A 174 -17.09 7.66 5.45
CA LEU A 174 -17.82 6.51 4.93
C LEU A 174 -17.12 5.19 5.29
N THR A 175 -15.80 5.14 5.15
CA THR A 175 -15.00 3.94 5.37
C THR A 175 -14.68 3.65 6.85
N MET A 176 -15.19 4.47 7.76
CA MET A 176 -15.23 4.15 9.20
C MET A 176 -16.39 3.24 9.58
N LYS A 177 -17.39 3.09 8.72
CA LYS A 177 -18.50 2.16 8.94
C LYS A 177 -18.00 0.73 8.85
N GLU A 178 -18.56 -0.16 9.68
CA GLU A 178 -18.14 -1.56 9.76
C GLU A 178 -18.26 -2.28 8.42
N GLU A 179 -19.31 -2.00 7.67
CA GLU A 179 -19.60 -2.60 6.36
C GLU A 179 -18.59 -2.25 5.25
N TRP A 180 -17.85 -1.13 5.42
CA TRP A 180 -16.88 -0.62 4.43
C TRP A 180 -15.53 -0.28 5.07
N ARG A 181 -15.19 -0.92 6.16
CA ARG A 181 -14.04 -0.58 7.00
C ARG A 181 -12.72 -0.83 6.28
N VAL A 182 -12.14 0.24 5.71
CA VAL A 182 -10.76 0.23 5.20
C VAL A 182 -9.78 0.86 6.19
N GLY A 183 -8.54 0.41 6.13
CA GLY A 183 -7.48 0.85 7.01
C GLY A 183 -7.17 2.34 6.83
N ARG A 184 -7.09 2.82 5.59
CA ARG A 184 -6.72 4.20 5.29
C ARG A 184 -7.36 4.73 4.00
N VAL A 185 -7.43 6.06 3.93
CA VAL A 185 -7.74 6.80 2.70
C VAL A 185 -6.50 7.60 2.31
N ILE A 186 -6.14 7.58 1.03
CA ILE A 186 -4.97 8.29 0.50
C ILE A 186 -5.40 9.28 -0.57
N ALA A 187 -5.00 10.54 -0.41
CA ALA A 187 -5.02 11.52 -1.47
C ALA A 187 -3.80 11.30 -2.37
N ARG A 188 -4.01 11.26 -3.67
CA ARG A 188 -2.95 11.24 -4.67
C ARG A 188 -3.08 12.46 -5.58
N PRO A 189 -2.50 13.60 -5.18
CA PRO A 189 -2.40 14.74 -6.06
C PRO A 189 -1.45 14.42 -7.22
N TYR A 190 -1.69 15.02 -8.36
CA TYR A 190 -0.81 14.93 -9.51
C TYR A 190 -0.89 16.18 -10.37
N THR A 191 0.16 16.45 -11.14
CA THR A 191 0.26 17.54 -12.11
C THR A 191 0.39 16.99 -13.53
N GLY A 192 0.35 17.86 -14.52
CA GLY A 192 0.40 17.49 -15.94
C GLY A 192 -1.00 17.38 -16.56
N THR A 193 -1.05 17.45 -17.90
CA THR A 193 -2.31 17.50 -18.64
C THR A 193 -2.44 16.39 -19.69
N LYS A 194 -1.37 15.64 -19.94
CA LYS A 194 -1.32 14.59 -20.97
C LYS A 194 -0.61 13.36 -20.46
N LYS A 195 -0.95 12.23 -21.05
CA LYS A 195 -0.29 10.95 -20.80
C LYS A 195 1.23 11.07 -21.00
N GLY A 196 1.98 10.56 -20.03
CA GLY A 196 3.45 10.62 -19.98
C GLY A 196 4.00 11.89 -19.31
N GLU A 197 3.16 12.86 -18.96
CA GLU A 197 3.54 14.09 -18.24
C GLU A 197 3.06 14.08 -16.78
N PHE A 198 2.26 13.08 -16.38
CA PHE A 198 1.72 13.01 -15.02
C PHE A 198 2.82 12.72 -14.00
N VAL A 199 2.92 13.57 -12.97
CA VAL A 199 3.91 13.49 -11.88
C VAL A 199 3.22 13.59 -10.52
#